data_e6732a8f418fe8f8d7d00d72425bbf55
#
_entry.id   e6732a8f418fe8f8d7d00d72425bbf55
#
_cell.length_a   1.000
_cell.length_b   1.000
_cell.length_c   1.000
_cell.angle_alpha   90.00
_cell.angle_beta   90.00
_cell.angle_gamma   90.00
#
_symmetry.space_group_name_H-M   'P 1'
#
loop_
_entity.id
_entity.type
_entity.pdbx_description
1 polymer ?
#
loop_
_entity_poly.entity_id
_entity_poly.type
_entity_poly.pdbx_seq_one_letter_code
_entity_poly.pdbx_strand_id
1 'polypeptide(L)'
;EIAQCLVGSEMCIRDRYTTTVYSFTKQKEFPVIVSKRYLNEGDHVLLIDDFLANGKALKGLIELCHEAGATVEGIGIAVEKGFQGGGDQLREEGYDVDSLAIVESMDPENGTIEFRS
;
A
#
# COMPACT_ATOMS: atom_id res chain seq x y z
N GLU A 1 10.53 2.24 3.81
CA GLU A 1 11.30 2.61 2.62
C GLU A 1 11.59 1.36 1.77
N ILE A 2 11.37 1.47 0.48
CA ILE A 2 11.70 0.38 -0.42
C ILE A 2 13.19 0.42 -0.66
N ALA A 3 13.88 -0.60 -0.20
CA ALA A 3 15.32 -0.69 -0.37
C ALA A 3 15.63 -1.20 -1.77
N GLN A 4 16.57 -0.55 -2.41
CA GLN A 4 17.06 -1.01 -3.69
C GLN A 4 18.27 -1.89 -3.48
N CYS A 5 18.11 -3.16 -3.78
CA CYS A 5 19.24 -4.07 -3.81
C CYS A 5 20.04 -3.82 -5.08
N LEU A 6 21.35 -3.68 -4.95
CA LEU A 6 22.21 -3.52 -6.11
C LEU A 6 22.17 -4.78 -6.96
N VAL A 7 22.14 -4.57 -8.26
CA VAL A 7 22.09 -5.67 -9.21
C VAL A 7 23.32 -6.57 -9.03
N GLY A 8 23.08 -7.86 -8.96
CA GLY A 8 24.14 -8.85 -8.81
C GLY A 8 24.56 -9.17 -7.38
N SER A 9 23.95 -8.53 -6.39
CA SER A 9 24.24 -8.84 -5.00
C SER A 9 23.40 -10.01 -4.52
N GLU A 10 24.04 -11.14 -4.22
CA GLU A 10 23.35 -12.32 -3.69
C GLU A 10 22.76 -12.06 -2.30
N MET A 11 23.38 -11.20 -1.53
CA MET A 11 22.90 -10.86 -0.19
C MET A 11 21.53 -10.17 -0.24
N CYS A 12 21.27 -9.39 -1.28
CA CYS A 12 19.99 -8.76 -1.47
C CYS A 12 18.85 -9.75 -1.62
N ILE A 13 19.10 -10.86 -2.28
CA ILE A 13 18.08 -11.89 -2.49
C ILE A 13 17.69 -12.55 -1.17
N ARG A 14 18.63 -12.74 -0.27
CA ARG A 14 18.41 -13.39 1.02
C ARG A 14 17.87 -12.43 2.08
N ASP A 15 18.24 -11.16 1.97
CA ASP A 15 17.97 -10.15 3.00
C ASP A 15 16.84 -9.21 2.60
N ARG A 16 15.83 -9.73 1.92
CA ARG A 16 14.69 -8.93 1.49
C ARG A 16 13.38 -9.68 1.62
N TYR A 17 12.33 -8.91 1.85
CA TYR A 17 10.96 -9.37 1.72
C TYR A 17 10.44 -8.98 0.36
N THR A 18 9.70 -9.85 -0.29
CA THR A 18 9.18 -9.60 -1.63
C THR A 18 7.72 -10.00 -1.72
N THR A 19 6.91 -9.14 -2.31
CA THR A 19 5.54 -9.48 -2.71
C THR A 19 5.29 -8.96 -4.11
N THR A 20 4.22 -9.42 -4.73
CA THR A 20 3.85 -8.99 -6.08
C THR A 20 2.57 -8.18 -6.00
N VAL A 21 2.57 -7.02 -6.65
CA VAL A 21 1.42 -6.12 -6.69
C VAL A 21 1.04 -5.87 -8.15
N TYR A 22 -0.26 -5.98 -8.44
CA TYR A 22 -0.78 -5.68 -9.76
C TYR A 22 -1.05 -4.19 -9.89
N SER A 23 -0.50 -3.57 -10.92
CA SER A 23 -0.74 -2.17 -11.25
C SER A 23 -1.77 -2.06 -12.37
N PHE A 24 -2.93 -1.48 -12.07
CA PHE A 24 -3.96 -1.26 -13.09
C PHE A 24 -3.55 -0.24 -14.14
N THR A 25 -2.79 0.76 -13.74
CA THR A 25 -2.32 1.78 -14.65
C THR A 25 -1.39 1.21 -15.72
N LYS A 26 -0.51 0.30 -15.33
CA LYS A 26 0.45 -0.32 -16.25
C LYS A 26 0.01 -1.70 -16.71
N GLN A 27 -1.09 -2.21 -16.16
CA GLN A 27 -1.68 -3.51 -16.49
C GLN A 27 -0.69 -4.68 -16.40
N LYS A 28 0.14 -4.66 -15.36
CA LYS A 28 1.05 -5.77 -15.08
C LYS A 28 1.42 -5.83 -13.61
N GLU A 29 2.01 -6.96 -13.25
CA GLU A 29 2.47 -7.19 -11.89
C GLU A 29 3.88 -6.65 -11.69
N PHE A 30 4.11 -6.08 -10.51
CA PHE A 30 5.41 -5.58 -10.11
C PHE A 30 5.82 -6.22 -8.80
N PRO A 31 7.09 -6.60 -8.65
CA PRO A 31 7.58 -6.99 -7.34
C PRO A 31 7.77 -5.76 -6.47
N VAL A 32 7.36 -5.87 -5.23
CA VAL A 32 7.65 -4.88 -4.20
C VAL A 32 8.65 -5.51 -3.24
N ILE A 33 9.75 -4.84 -3.02
CA ILE A 33 10.88 -5.39 -2.28
C ILE A 33 11.23 -4.47 -1.12
N VAL A 34 11.40 -5.06 0.06
CA VAL A 34 11.86 -4.34 1.25
C VAL A 34 13.05 -5.08 1.83
N SER A 35 14.13 -4.37 2.09
CA SER A 35 15.31 -4.95 2.72
C SER A 35 15.02 -5.30 4.19
N LYS A 36 15.44 -6.49 4.61
CA LYS A 36 15.33 -6.90 6.02
C LYS A 36 16.10 -6.01 6.97
N ARG A 37 17.02 -5.21 6.44
CA ARG A 37 17.77 -4.23 7.23
C ARG A 37 16.86 -3.13 7.79
N TYR A 38 15.80 -2.79 7.06
CA TYR A 38 14.92 -1.67 7.41
C TYR A 38 13.57 -2.09 7.98
N LEU A 39 13.24 -3.37 7.89
CA LEU A 39 11.97 -3.88 8.41
C LEU A 39 12.24 -5.16 9.20
N ASN A 40 11.99 -5.10 10.49
CA ASN A 40 12.36 -6.15 11.43
C ASN A 40 11.16 -6.62 12.24
N GLU A 41 11.30 -7.83 12.80
CA GLU A 41 10.34 -8.36 13.74
C GLU A 41 10.15 -7.41 14.92
N GLY A 42 8.91 -7.16 15.27
CA GLY A 42 8.56 -6.26 16.37
C GLY A 42 8.49 -4.79 16.00
N ASP A 43 8.80 -4.42 14.76
CA ASP A 43 8.65 -3.04 14.31
C ASP A 43 7.17 -2.63 14.25
N HIS A 44 6.90 -1.39 14.59
CA HIS A 44 5.60 -0.77 14.42
C HIS A 44 5.65 0.15 13.22
N VAL A 45 4.79 -0.12 12.24
CA VAL A 45 4.90 0.49 10.92
C VAL A 45 3.68 1.35 10.63
N LEU A 46 3.92 2.55 10.14
CA LEU A 46 2.89 3.41 9.57
C LEU A 46 3.06 3.39 8.05
N LEU A 47 2.03 2.92 7.34
CA LEU A 47 2.05 2.90 5.89
C LEU A 47 1.48 4.21 5.37
N ILE A 48 2.21 4.86 4.46
CA ILE A 48 1.77 6.12 3.87
C ILE A 48 1.83 6.02 2.36
N ASP A 49 0.74 6.41 1.70
CA ASP A 49 0.67 6.40 0.25
C ASP A 49 -0.12 7.61 -0.24
N ASP A 50 0.03 7.94 -1.51
CA ASP A 50 -0.67 9.09 -2.11
C ASP A 50 -2.10 8.75 -2.53
N PHE A 51 -2.31 7.64 -3.22
CA PHE A 51 -3.64 7.23 -3.69
C PHE A 51 -4.01 5.84 -3.20
N LEU A 52 -5.24 5.71 -2.75
CA LEU A 52 -5.82 4.41 -2.41
C LEU A 52 -7.03 4.15 -3.30
N ALA A 53 -6.91 3.15 -4.16
CA ALA A 53 -7.99 2.75 -5.06
C ALA A 53 -8.61 1.43 -4.58
N ASN A 54 -8.19 0.32 -5.14
CA ASN A 54 -8.70 -1.00 -4.76
C ASN A 54 -7.97 -1.65 -3.58
N GLY A 55 -6.88 -1.04 -3.13
CA GLY A 55 -6.14 -1.52 -1.98
C GLY A 55 -5.12 -2.60 -2.25
N LYS A 56 -4.89 -2.99 -3.50
CA LYS A 56 -3.96 -4.08 -3.80
C LYS A 56 -2.52 -3.75 -3.43
N ALA A 57 -2.08 -2.52 -3.70
CA ALA A 57 -0.73 -2.09 -3.33
C ALA A 57 -0.54 -2.11 -1.81
N LEU A 58 -1.50 -1.58 -1.07
CA LEU A 58 -1.44 -1.57 0.39
C LEU A 58 -1.49 -2.98 0.96
N LYS A 59 -2.30 -3.86 0.39
CA LYS A 59 -2.35 -5.26 0.83
C LYS A 59 -1.00 -5.93 0.66
N GLY A 60 -0.30 -5.63 -0.43
CA GLY A 60 1.05 -6.13 -0.64
C GLY A 60 2.02 -5.63 0.43
N LEU A 61 1.95 -4.34 0.78
CA LEU A 61 2.78 -3.78 1.84
C LEU A 61 2.46 -4.38 3.21
N ILE A 62 1.18 -4.59 3.51
CA ILE A 62 0.74 -5.23 4.75
C ILE A 62 1.28 -6.66 4.82
N GLU A 63 1.23 -7.37 3.71
CA GLU A 63 1.78 -8.72 3.61
C GLU A 63 3.27 -8.76 3.92
N LEU A 64 4.02 -7.81 3.38
CA LEU A 64 5.45 -7.67 3.69
C LEU A 64 5.69 -7.42 5.18
N CYS A 65 4.88 -6.58 5.79
CA CYS A 65 5.00 -6.31 7.22
C CYS A 65 4.72 -7.57 8.05
N HIS A 66 3.69 -8.33 7.69
CA HIS A 66 3.37 -9.58 8.38
C HIS A 66 4.48 -10.60 8.21
N GLU A 67 5.05 -10.71 7.02
CA GLU A 67 6.15 -11.61 6.74
C GLU A 67 7.39 -11.26 7.57
N ALA A 68 7.60 -9.98 7.80
CA ALA A 68 8.71 -9.51 8.62
C ALA A 68 8.45 -9.63 10.13
N GLY A 69 7.21 -9.93 10.53
CA GLY A 69 6.84 -9.93 11.94
C GLY A 69 6.59 -8.54 12.51
N ALA A 70 6.39 -7.55 11.64
CA ALA A 70 6.11 -6.18 12.04
C ALA A 70 4.61 -5.96 12.20
N THR A 71 4.25 -4.95 12.97
CA THR A 71 2.85 -4.58 13.22
C THR A 71 2.51 -3.31 12.43
N VAL A 72 1.40 -3.35 11.69
CA VAL A 72 0.88 -2.18 10.99
C VAL A 72 0.01 -1.40 11.97
N GLU A 73 0.51 -0.24 12.40
CA GLU A 73 -0.18 0.61 13.37
C GLU A 73 -1.25 1.48 12.74
N GLY A 74 -1.06 1.85 11.49
CA GLY A 74 -2.02 2.69 10.79
C GLY A 74 -1.65 2.87 9.33
N ILE A 75 -2.59 3.42 8.57
CA ILE A 75 -2.43 3.68 7.15
C ILE A 75 -2.86 5.11 6.89
N GLY A 76 -1.96 5.92 6.34
CA GLY A 76 -2.23 7.30 5.98
C GLY A 76 -2.27 7.47 4.47
N ILE A 77 -3.36 8.05 3.96
CA ILE A 77 -3.59 8.21 2.53
C ILE A 77 -3.88 9.67 2.22
N ALA A 78 -3.26 10.22 1.18
CA ALA A 78 -3.57 11.56 0.76
C ALA A 78 -4.95 11.63 0.10
N VAL A 79 -5.20 10.79 -0.91
CA VAL A 79 -6.48 10.75 -1.61
C VAL A 79 -6.97 9.32 -1.73
N GLU A 80 -8.13 9.05 -1.17
CA GLU A 80 -8.78 7.75 -1.26
C GLU A 80 -9.88 7.80 -2.32
N LYS A 81 -9.84 6.88 -3.27
CA LYS A 81 -10.93 6.69 -4.23
C LYS A 81 -11.97 5.78 -3.60
N GLY A 82 -12.85 6.37 -2.80
CA GLY A 82 -13.83 5.61 -2.00
C GLY A 82 -14.73 4.71 -2.82
N PHE A 83 -15.06 5.14 -4.04
CA PHE A 83 -15.90 4.35 -4.94
C PHE A 83 -15.27 3.04 -5.40
N GLN A 84 -13.97 2.86 -5.22
CA GLN A 84 -13.30 1.60 -5.56
C GLN A 84 -13.22 0.61 -4.39
N GLY A 85 -13.57 1.06 -3.19
CA GLY A 85 -13.80 0.18 -2.06
C GLY A 85 -12.59 -0.35 -1.32
N GLY A 86 -11.37 -0.03 -1.75
CA GLY A 86 -10.16 -0.54 -1.10
C GLY A 86 -10.02 -0.09 0.35
N GLY A 87 -10.29 1.19 0.62
CA GLY A 87 -10.22 1.73 1.97
C GLY A 87 -11.26 1.13 2.89
N ASP A 88 -12.49 1.03 2.41
CA ASP A 88 -13.57 0.45 3.21
C ASP A 88 -13.29 -1.01 3.55
N GLN A 89 -12.73 -1.76 2.61
CA GLN A 89 -12.34 -3.13 2.85
C GLN A 89 -11.26 -3.25 3.92
N LEU A 90 -10.25 -2.38 3.88
CA LEU A 90 -9.20 -2.37 4.88
C LEU A 90 -9.73 -2.03 6.27
N ARG A 91 -10.68 -1.09 6.34
CA ARG A 91 -11.33 -0.74 7.62
C ARG A 91 -12.14 -1.90 8.17
N GLU A 92 -12.82 -2.66 7.32
CA GLU A 92 -13.54 -3.86 7.73
C GLU A 92 -12.60 -4.94 8.26
N GLU A 93 -11.39 -5.01 7.74
CA GLU A 93 -10.37 -5.94 8.20
C GLU A 93 -9.71 -5.51 9.51
N GLY A 94 -10.03 -4.33 10.01
CA GLY A 94 -9.55 -3.84 11.30
C GLY A 94 -8.39 -2.87 11.24
N TYR A 95 -8.00 -2.44 10.05
CA TYR A 95 -6.92 -1.46 9.91
C TYR A 95 -7.44 -0.03 10.10
N ASP A 96 -6.61 0.79 10.72
CA ASP A 96 -6.90 2.21 10.91
C ASP A 96 -6.43 2.98 9.68
N VAL A 97 -7.37 3.34 8.81
CA VAL A 97 -7.08 4.05 7.56
C VAL A 97 -7.57 5.48 7.66
N ASP A 98 -6.63 6.42 7.65
CA ASP A 98 -6.92 7.85 7.65
C ASP A 98 -6.59 8.44 6.30
N SER A 99 -7.59 9.02 5.64
CA SER A 99 -7.43 9.66 4.34
C SER A 99 -7.71 11.15 4.47
N LEU A 100 -6.86 11.97 3.86
CA LEU A 100 -7.06 13.42 3.88
C LEU A 100 -8.27 13.83 3.04
N ALA A 101 -8.52 13.12 1.94
CA ALA A 101 -9.69 13.32 1.10
C ALA A 101 -10.20 11.98 0.60
N ILE A 102 -11.50 11.78 0.64
CA ILE A 102 -12.14 10.57 0.12
C ILE A 102 -13.07 10.98 -1.02
N VAL A 103 -12.76 10.50 -2.23
CA VAL A 103 -13.59 10.78 -3.41
C VAL A 103 -14.69 9.73 -3.48
N GLU A 104 -15.95 10.18 -3.38
CA GLU A 104 -17.11 9.29 -3.46
C GLU A 104 -17.45 8.93 -4.89
N SER A 105 -17.31 9.89 -5.80
CA SER A 105 -17.61 9.65 -7.21
C SER A 105 -16.85 10.60 -8.10
N MET A 106 -16.62 10.17 -9.32
CA MET A 106 -16.00 10.98 -10.37
C MET A 106 -16.81 10.81 -11.64
N ASP A 107 -17.17 11.93 -12.28
CA ASP A 107 -17.86 11.93 -13.56
C ASP A 107 -17.01 12.67 -14.58
N PRO A 108 -16.22 11.94 -15.38
CA PRO A 108 -15.35 12.60 -16.36
C PRO A 108 -16.12 13.28 -17.49
N GLU A 109 -17.34 12.85 -17.79
CA GLU A 109 -18.14 13.47 -18.85
C GLU A 109 -18.61 14.87 -18.45
N ASN A 110 -19.01 15.05 -17.19
CA ASN A 110 -19.45 16.33 -16.66
C ASN A 110 -18.33 17.07 -15.92
N GLY A 111 -17.18 16.44 -15.74
CA GLY A 111 -16.06 17.03 -15.04
C GLY A 111 -16.31 17.27 -13.56
N THR A 112 -17.13 16.43 -12.92
CA THR A 112 -17.46 16.58 -11.50
C THR A 112 -16.78 15.56 -10.65
N ILE A 113 -16.44 15.95 -9.42
CA ILE A 113 -15.86 15.09 -8.39
C ILE A 113 -16.61 15.37 -7.10
N GLU A 114 -17.09 14.32 -6.46
CA GLU A 114 -17.76 14.43 -5.17
C GLU A 114 -16.90 13.80 -4.08
N PHE A 115 -16.79 14.51 -2.97
CA PHE A 115 -16.02 14.06 -1.82
C PHE A 115 -16.93 13.56 -0.70
N ARG A 116 -16.45 12.59 0.04
CA ARG A 116 -17.11 12.11 1.25
C ARG A 116 -16.93 13.14 2.36
N SER A 117 -18.01 13.51 2.99
CA SER A 117 -17.98 14.44 4.12
C SER A 117 -17.66 13.75 5.45
#